data_6c7cdbf5dee06d966b0ddfb0969bfb65
#
_entry.id   6c7cdbf5dee06d966b0ddfb0969bfb65
#
_cell.length_a   1.000
_cell.length_b   1.000
_cell.length_c   1.000
_cell.angle_alpha   90.00
_cell.angle_beta   90.00
_cell.angle_gamma   90.00
#
_symmetry.space_group_name_H-M   'P 1'
#
loop_
_entity.id
_entity.type
_entity.pdbx_description
1 polymer ?
#
loop_
_entity_poly.entity_id
_entity_poly.type
_entity_poly.pdbx_seq_one_letter_code
_entity_poly.pdbx_strand_id
1 'polypeptide(L)'
;MSIAFLKDPEGDVLEELPERPLSPHRNLVTAQGLAQIESEVARLEAELSAAQQRDEEDRLLVAKIARDLRYWMARRSNAELVPPITDTSKVHFGSTVTIEREDGRRQVWRIVGEDEADPAHKTISHVCPLARALVNKGVGDVVDVNDLEVEIKGIS
;
A
#
# COMPACT_ATOMS: atom_id res chain seq x y z
N MET A 1 -35.94 12.44 -35.32
CA MET A 1 -35.08 12.62 -34.17
C MET A 1 -33.89 11.70 -34.25
N SER A 2 -32.72 12.24 -34.10
CA SER A 2 -31.49 11.45 -34.18
C SER A 2 -31.23 10.68 -32.91
N ILE A 3 -30.94 9.39 -33.01
CA ILE A 3 -30.50 8.57 -31.87
C ILE A 3 -29.04 8.83 -31.50
N ALA A 4 -28.35 9.69 -32.25
CA ALA A 4 -26.95 10.03 -32.02
C ALA A 4 -26.72 10.73 -30.65
N PHE A 5 -27.79 11.26 -30.06
CA PHE A 5 -27.73 11.86 -28.74
C PHE A 5 -27.95 10.88 -27.59
N LEU A 6 -28.31 9.63 -27.91
CA LEU A 6 -28.42 8.59 -26.91
C LEU A 6 -27.03 8.00 -26.66
N LYS A 7 -26.44 8.40 -25.57
CA LYS A 7 -25.17 7.83 -25.13
C LYS A 7 -25.42 6.51 -24.40
N ASP A 8 -24.53 5.57 -24.62
CA ASP A 8 -24.46 4.34 -23.84
C ASP A 8 -24.06 4.71 -22.39
N PRO A 9 -24.94 4.44 -21.38
CA PRO A 9 -24.59 4.75 -19.99
C PRO A 9 -23.31 4.05 -19.51
N GLU A 10 -23.07 2.85 -20.00
CA GLU A 10 -21.81 2.14 -19.66
C GLU A 10 -20.62 2.83 -20.30
N GLY A 11 -20.74 3.28 -21.53
CA GLY A 11 -19.69 4.02 -22.24
C GLY A 11 -19.33 5.30 -21.50
N ASP A 12 -20.31 6.06 -21.06
CA ASP A 12 -20.08 7.28 -20.28
C ASP A 12 -19.37 6.97 -18.94
N VAL A 13 -19.80 5.94 -18.25
CA VAL A 13 -19.16 5.52 -16.97
C VAL A 13 -17.72 5.10 -17.21
N LEU A 14 -17.43 4.40 -18.31
CA LEU A 14 -16.07 3.98 -18.65
C LEU A 14 -15.17 5.18 -18.95
N GLU A 15 -15.68 6.18 -19.66
CA GLU A 15 -14.93 7.41 -19.94
C GLU A 15 -14.63 8.21 -18.69
N GLU A 16 -15.53 8.17 -17.71
CA GLU A 16 -15.39 8.89 -16.44
C GLU A 16 -14.61 8.10 -15.38
N LEU A 17 -14.32 6.82 -15.62
CA LEU A 17 -13.63 5.98 -14.64
C LEU A 17 -12.18 6.45 -14.47
N PRO A 18 -11.84 7.10 -13.35
CA PRO A 18 -10.48 7.61 -13.15
C PRO A 18 -9.49 6.48 -12.89
N GLU A 19 -8.25 6.70 -13.28
CA GLU A 19 -7.16 5.81 -12.87
C GLU A 19 -6.96 5.89 -11.35
N ARG A 20 -6.51 4.80 -10.75
CA ARG A 20 -6.13 4.83 -9.34
C ARG A 20 -4.83 5.64 -9.19
N PRO A 21 -4.79 6.61 -8.27
CA PRO A 21 -3.62 7.44 -8.09
C PRO A 21 -2.42 6.61 -7.61
N LEU A 22 -1.25 6.91 -8.14
CA LEU A 22 0.01 6.32 -7.68
C LEU A 22 0.65 7.24 -6.65
N SER A 23 1.20 6.65 -5.59
CA SER A 23 1.95 7.39 -4.59
C SER A 23 3.17 8.08 -5.23
N PRO A 24 3.47 9.34 -4.85
CA PRO A 24 4.68 10.03 -5.31
C PRO A 24 5.95 9.56 -4.59
N HIS A 25 5.82 8.74 -3.55
CA HIS A 25 6.94 8.26 -2.76
C HIS A 25 7.61 7.04 -3.40
N ARG A 26 8.86 6.80 -3.03
CA ARG A 26 9.56 5.56 -3.38
C ARG A 26 8.73 4.37 -2.90
N ASN A 27 8.63 3.36 -3.74
CA ASN A 27 7.88 2.15 -3.41
C ASN A 27 8.78 1.10 -2.77
N LEU A 28 9.16 1.35 -1.52
CA LEU A 28 9.92 0.38 -0.73
C LEU A 28 9.02 -0.79 -0.35
N VAL A 29 9.49 -2.00 -0.57
CA VAL A 29 8.74 -3.22 -0.27
C VAL A 29 9.60 -4.21 0.51
N THR A 30 8.95 -4.97 1.39
CA THR A 30 9.54 -6.20 1.93
C THR A 30 9.38 -7.32 0.92
N ALA A 31 10.10 -8.43 1.11
CA ALA A 31 9.91 -9.61 0.26
C ALA A 31 8.45 -10.08 0.27
N GLN A 32 7.80 -10.05 1.43
CA GLN A 32 6.38 -10.40 1.57
C GLN A 32 5.48 -9.41 0.83
N GLY A 33 5.77 -8.12 0.93
CA GLY A 33 5.01 -7.08 0.23
C GLY A 33 5.13 -7.21 -1.28
N LEU A 34 6.32 -7.52 -1.80
CA LEU A 34 6.52 -7.76 -3.22
C LEU A 34 5.72 -8.99 -3.68
N ALA A 35 5.74 -10.07 -2.90
CA ALA A 35 4.96 -11.27 -3.22
C ALA A 35 3.46 -10.99 -3.26
N GLN A 36 2.95 -10.13 -2.37
CA GLN A 36 1.56 -9.71 -2.38
C GLN A 36 1.22 -8.91 -3.64
N ILE A 37 2.09 -8.00 -4.07
CA ILE A 37 1.90 -7.21 -5.29
C ILE A 37 1.85 -8.16 -6.51
N GLU A 38 2.77 -9.09 -6.61
CA GLU A 38 2.81 -10.08 -7.69
C GLU A 38 1.56 -10.96 -7.70
N SER A 39 1.08 -11.35 -6.52
CA SER A 39 -0.14 -12.12 -6.35
C SER A 39 -1.38 -11.35 -6.82
N GLU A 40 -1.47 -10.05 -6.51
CA GLU A 40 -2.55 -9.19 -6.98
C GLU A 40 -2.55 -9.05 -8.50
N VAL A 41 -1.38 -8.88 -9.11
CA VAL A 41 -1.26 -8.85 -10.58
C VAL A 41 -1.78 -10.15 -11.19
N ALA A 42 -1.33 -11.29 -10.69
CA ALA A 42 -1.75 -12.60 -11.23
C ALA A 42 -3.26 -12.83 -11.05
N ARG A 43 -3.82 -12.47 -9.90
CA ARG A 43 -5.25 -12.58 -9.63
C ARG A 43 -6.08 -11.75 -10.60
N LEU A 44 -5.68 -10.49 -10.81
CA LEU A 44 -6.40 -9.56 -11.68
C LEU A 44 -6.25 -9.92 -13.17
N GLU A 45 -5.11 -10.44 -13.59
CA GLU A 45 -4.94 -10.98 -14.95
C GLU A 45 -5.91 -12.13 -15.22
N ALA A 46 -6.06 -13.05 -14.25
CA ALA A 46 -7.00 -14.15 -14.36
C ALA A 46 -8.46 -13.67 -14.37
N GLU A 47 -8.80 -12.74 -13.50
CA GLU A 47 -10.14 -12.15 -13.45
C GLU A 47 -10.50 -11.39 -14.73
N LEU A 48 -9.54 -10.65 -15.28
CA LEU A 48 -9.73 -9.92 -16.54
C LEU A 48 -10.01 -10.87 -17.69
N SER A 49 -9.20 -11.91 -17.80
CA SER A 49 -9.37 -12.94 -18.82
C SER A 49 -10.74 -13.62 -18.71
N ALA A 50 -11.15 -14.00 -17.50
CA ALA A 50 -12.45 -14.62 -17.27
C ALA A 50 -13.61 -13.68 -17.59
N ALA A 51 -13.51 -12.40 -17.26
CA ALA A 51 -14.55 -11.42 -17.54
C ALA A 51 -14.68 -11.16 -19.05
N GLN A 52 -13.58 -11.14 -19.77
CA GLN A 52 -13.57 -10.96 -21.23
C GLN A 52 -14.11 -12.17 -22.01
N GLN A 53 -14.11 -13.35 -21.41
CA GLN A 53 -14.57 -14.58 -22.04
C GLN A 53 -16.05 -14.89 -21.80
N ARG A 54 -16.76 -14.06 -21.04
CA ARG A 54 -18.20 -14.24 -20.80
C ARG A 54 -18.99 -13.96 -22.07
N ASP A 55 -20.10 -14.70 -22.24
CA ASP A 55 -21.03 -14.51 -23.36
C ASP A 55 -21.65 -13.12 -23.37
N GLU A 56 -21.94 -12.58 -22.19
CA GLU A 56 -22.35 -11.21 -22.00
C GLU A 56 -21.22 -10.47 -21.30
N GLU A 57 -20.50 -9.64 -22.03
CA GLU A 57 -19.41 -8.85 -21.47
C GLU A 57 -19.96 -7.70 -20.62
N ASP A 58 -19.59 -7.68 -19.33
CA ASP A 58 -19.82 -6.53 -18.47
C ASP A 58 -18.66 -5.55 -18.66
N ARG A 59 -18.88 -4.54 -19.49
CA ARG A 59 -17.86 -3.55 -19.86
C ARG A 59 -17.37 -2.76 -18.66
N LEU A 60 -18.25 -2.44 -17.70
CA LEU A 60 -17.86 -1.73 -16.49
C LEU A 60 -16.98 -2.59 -15.59
N LEU A 61 -17.32 -3.86 -15.41
CA LEU A 61 -16.51 -4.80 -14.65
C LEU A 61 -15.11 -4.95 -15.26
N VAL A 62 -15.05 -5.17 -16.57
CA VAL A 62 -13.78 -5.27 -17.31
C VAL A 62 -12.94 -4.01 -17.11
N ALA A 63 -13.54 -2.83 -17.22
CA ALA A 63 -12.83 -1.57 -17.03
C ALA A 63 -12.29 -1.39 -15.62
N LYS A 64 -13.06 -1.78 -14.59
CA LYS A 64 -12.60 -1.73 -13.20
C LYS A 64 -11.44 -2.68 -12.93
N ILE A 65 -11.54 -3.91 -13.43
CA ILE A 65 -10.45 -4.90 -13.30
C ILE A 65 -9.20 -4.41 -14.02
N ALA A 66 -9.35 -3.92 -15.25
CA ALA A 66 -8.22 -3.41 -16.03
C ALA A 66 -7.55 -2.21 -15.34
N ARG A 67 -8.33 -1.30 -14.76
CA ARG A 67 -7.81 -0.17 -13.98
C ARG A 67 -7.00 -0.63 -12.78
N ASP A 68 -7.53 -1.57 -12.01
CA ASP A 68 -6.84 -2.10 -10.84
C ASP A 68 -5.58 -2.87 -11.25
N LEU A 69 -5.63 -3.61 -12.33
CA LEU A 69 -4.47 -4.30 -12.88
C LEU A 69 -3.36 -3.31 -13.27
N ARG A 70 -3.70 -2.19 -13.92
CA ARG A 70 -2.72 -1.14 -14.24
C ARG A 70 -2.06 -0.58 -12.99
N TYR A 71 -2.83 -0.35 -11.93
CA TYR A 71 -2.29 0.10 -10.64
C TYR A 71 -1.24 -0.89 -10.11
N TRP A 72 -1.60 -2.16 -10.00
CA TRP A 72 -0.71 -3.17 -9.43
C TRP A 72 0.50 -3.46 -10.32
N MET A 73 0.35 -3.41 -11.63
CA MET A 73 1.48 -3.54 -12.56
C MET A 73 2.48 -2.38 -12.38
N ALA A 74 1.98 -1.17 -12.19
CA ALA A 74 2.82 -0.01 -11.90
C ALA A 74 3.54 -0.18 -10.55
N ARG A 75 2.84 -0.65 -9.51
CA ARG A 75 3.45 -0.92 -8.21
C ARG A 75 4.52 -1.99 -8.28
N ARG A 76 4.29 -3.05 -9.07
CA ARG A 76 5.30 -4.07 -9.32
C ARG A 76 6.52 -3.50 -10.06
N SER A 77 6.27 -2.68 -11.06
CA SER A 77 7.33 -2.11 -11.90
C SER A 77 8.26 -1.17 -11.14
N ASN A 78 7.74 -0.39 -10.20
CA ASN A 78 8.52 0.58 -9.44
C ASN A 78 8.93 0.09 -8.05
N ALA A 79 8.65 -1.18 -7.71
CA ALA A 79 8.99 -1.75 -6.41
C ALA A 79 10.52 -1.78 -6.19
N GLU A 80 10.93 -1.35 -5.01
CA GLU A 80 12.32 -1.42 -4.54
C GLU A 80 12.38 -2.37 -3.37
N LEU A 81 12.87 -3.57 -3.60
CA LEU A 81 13.01 -4.59 -2.55
C LEU A 81 14.09 -4.17 -1.55
N VAL A 82 13.70 -4.07 -0.29
CA VAL A 82 14.62 -3.82 0.82
C VAL A 82 14.85 -5.14 1.55
N PRO A 83 16.06 -5.67 1.54
CA PRO A 83 16.34 -6.90 2.27
C PRO A 83 16.28 -6.67 3.78
N PRO A 84 16.04 -7.72 4.58
CA PRO A 84 16.03 -7.60 6.04
C PRO A 84 17.34 -7.00 6.56
N ILE A 85 17.24 -6.06 7.49
CA ILE A 85 18.38 -5.45 8.15
C ILE A 85 18.46 -6.00 9.56
N THR A 86 19.64 -6.49 9.94
CA THR A 86 19.88 -7.09 11.26
C THR A 86 20.29 -6.07 12.32
N ASP A 87 20.66 -4.86 11.89
CA ASP A 87 21.03 -3.78 12.80
C ASP A 87 19.82 -3.26 13.58
N THR A 88 19.84 -3.45 14.89
CA THR A 88 18.79 -2.99 15.80
C THR A 88 19.20 -1.74 16.59
N SER A 89 20.31 -1.11 16.24
CA SER A 89 20.75 0.13 16.90
C SER A 89 19.89 1.33 16.50
N LYS A 90 19.28 1.27 15.33
CA LYS A 90 18.38 2.30 14.79
C LYS A 90 17.18 1.67 14.11
N VAL A 91 16.11 2.43 14.03
CA VAL A 91 14.91 2.04 13.28
C VAL A 91 15.16 2.19 11.79
N HIS A 92 14.86 1.14 11.03
CA HIS A 92 14.96 1.09 9.57
C HIS A 92 13.63 0.64 8.96
N PHE A 93 13.50 0.77 7.65
CA PHE A 93 12.42 0.09 6.93
C PHE A 93 12.49 -1.42 7.22
N GLY A 94 11.35 -2.00 7.55
CA GLY A 94 11.26 -3.41 7.94
C GLY A 94 11.45 -3.68 9.44
N SER A 95 11.91 -2.69 10.20
CA SER A 95 12.07 -2.83 11.65
C SER A 95 10.73 -3.02 12.35
N THR A 96 10.74 -3.83 13.42
CA THR A 96 9.65 -3.91 14.38
C THR A 96 10.02 -3.05 15.58
N VAL A 97 9.19 -2.08 15.90
CA VAL A 97 9.47 -1.08 16.93
C VAL A 97 8.42 -1.16 18.04
N THR A 98 8.89 -1.30 19.26
CA THR A 98 8.05 -1.18 20.46
C THR A 98 8.12 0.26 20.93
N ILE A 99 6.97 0.91 21.00
CA ILE A 99 6.84 2.29 21.46
C ILE A 99 5.99 2.37 22.71
N GLU A 100 6.25 3.37 23.54
CA GLU A 100 5.43 3.69 24.69
C GLU A 100 4.89 5.10 24.56
N ARG A 101 3.58 5.23 24.73
CA ARG A 101 2.90 6.51 24.68
C ARG A 101 2.91 7.16 26.06
N GLU A 102 2.59 8.46 26.13
CA GLU A 102 2.59 9.23 27.39
C GLU A 102 1.71 8.62 28.49
N ASP A 103 0.62 7.95 28.12
CA ASP A 103 -0.28 7.27 29.04
C ASP A 103 0.24 5.90 29.52
N GLY A 104 1.46 5.52 29.13
CA GLY A 104 2.09 4.25 29.50
C GLY A 104 1.71 3.08 28.62
N ARG A 105 0.81 3.24 27.66
CA ARG A 105 0.45 2.16 26.74
C ARG A 105 1.59 1.86 25.79
N ARG A 106 1.88 0.57 25.61
CA ARG A 106 2.87 0.09 24.65
C ARG A 106 2.20 -0.43 23.39
N GLN A 107 2.82 -0.15 22.28
CA GLN A 107 2.40 -0.64 20.96
C GLN A 107 3.61 -1.17 20.22
N VAL A 108 3.38 -2.20 19.40
CA VAL A 108 4.41 -2.78 18.56
C VAL A 108 3.99 -2.58 17.10
N TRP A 109 4.87 -1.97 16.32
CA TRP A 109 4.62 -1.68 14.92
C TRP A 109 5.78 -2.15 14.06
N ARG A 110 5.45 -2.76 12.93
CA ARG A 110 6.45 -3.05 11.89
C ARG A 110 6.29 -2.04 10.75
N ILE A 111 7.41 -1.49 10.30
CA ILE A 111 7.43 -0.51 9.20
C ILE A 111 7.60 -1.26 7.89
N VAL A 112 6.62 -1.12 7.01
CA VAL A 112 6.54 -1.86 5.75
C VAL A 112 6.17 -0.93 4.58
N GLY A 113 5.98 -1.48 3.40
CA GLY A 113 5.56 -0.72 2.22
C GLY A 113 4.11 -0.24 2.30
N GLU A 114 3.77 0.74 1.46
CA GLU A 114 2.45 1.37 1.47
C GLU A 114 1.32 0.38 1.18
N ASP A 115 1.50 -0.50 0.18
CA ASP A 115 0.46 -1.47 -0.19
C ASP A 115 0.34 -2.65 0.79
N GLU A 116 1.40 -2.91 1.56
CA GLU A 116 1.44 -3.99 2.54
C GLU A 116 0.88 -3.57 3.90
N ALA A 117 0.93 -2.28 4.22
CA ALA A 117 0.58 -1.77 5.54
C ALA A 117 -0.87 -2.05 5.90
N ASP A 118 -1.06 -2.64 7.09
CA ASP A 118 -2.37 -2.95 7.65
C ASP A 118 -2.31 -2.81 9.17
N PRO A 119 -2.87 -1.72 9.73
CA PRO A 119 -2.87 -1.50 11.18
C PRO A 119 -3.50 -2.63 11.99
N ALA A 120 -4.48 -3.35 11.42
CA ALA A 120 -5.08 -4.51 12.08
C ALA A 120 -4.07 -5.64 12.31
N HIS A 121 -3.04 -5.72 11.48
CA HIS A 121 -1.93 -6.67 11.60
C HIS A 121 -0.66 -6.02 12.17
N LYS A 122 -0.79 -4.82 12.75
CA LYS A 122 0.30 -4.09 13.41
C LYS A 122 1.44 -3.72 12.47
N THR A 123 1.12 -3.44 11.23
CA THR A 123 2.07 -2.90 10.26
C THR A 123 1.65 -1.48 9.86
N ILE A 124 2.65 -0.63 9.66
CA ILE A 124 2.44 0.76 9.23
C ILE A 124 3.29 1.06 8.01
N SER A 125 2.79 1.96 7.18
CA SER A 125 3.53 2.43 6.02
C SER A 125 4.74 3.26 6.42
N HIS A 126 5.86 3.06 5.72
CA HIS A 126 7.08 3.84 5.93
C HIS A 126 6.89 5.34 5.66
N VAL A 127 5.82 5.74 4.97
CA VAL A 127 5.53 7.15 4.69
C VAL A 127 4.56 7.77 5.69
N CYS A 128 3.97 6.99 6.61
CA CYS A 128 3.08 7.56 7.62
C CYS A 128 3.85 8.40 8.64
N PRO A 129 3.19 9.36 9.32
CA PRO A 129 3.88 10.27 10.26
C PRO A 129 4.66 9.55 11.36
N LEU A 130 4.08 8.49 11.93
CA LEU A 130 4.75 7.72 12.99
C LEU A 130 6.04 7.08 12.48
N ALA A 131 5.98 6.39 11.36
CA ALA A 131 7.16 5.74 10.78
C ALA A 131 8.25 6.75 10.43
N ARG A 132 7.89 7.89 9.84
CA ARG A 132 8.84 8.95 9.51
C ARG A 132 9.53 9.52 10.74
N ALA A 133 8.80 9.64 11.85
CA ALA A 133 9.37 10.13 13.10
C ALA A 133 10.34 9.12 13.72
N LEU A 134 10.08 7.82 13.57
CA LEU A 134 10.85 6.75 14.18
C LEU A 134 12.14 6.40 13.43
N VAL A 135 12.15 6.50 12.11
CA VAL A 135 13.30 6.08 11.29
C VAL A 135 14.57 6.82 11.71
N ASN A 136 15.68 6.09 11.80
CA ASN A 136 16.99 6.52 12.25
C ASN A 136 17.10 6.88 13.73
N LYS A 137 16.07 6.62 14.51
CA LYS A 137 16.10 6.78 15.97
C LYS A 137 16.45 5.46 16.65
N GLY A 138 16.94 5.55 17.87
CA GLY A 138 17.34 4.38 18.67
C GLY A 138 16.49 4.19 19.91
N VAL A 139 16.71 3.08 20.61
CA VAL A 139 16.06 2.81 21.90
C VAL A 139 16.36 3.92 22.88
N GLY A 140 15.33 4.41 23.57
CA GLY A 140 15.41 5.52 24.51
C GLY A 140 15.13 6.89 23.89
N ASP A 141 15.12 7.00 22.57
CA ASP A 141 14.77 8.26 21.92
C ASP A 141 13.28 8.54 22.05
N VAL A 142 12.96 9.82 22.24
CA VAL A 142 11.60 10.34 22.31
C VAL A 142 11.34 11.16 21.06
N VAL A 143 10.25 10.89 20.38
CA VAL A 143 9.85 11.60 19.17
C VAL A 143 8.44 12.16 19.32
N ASP A 144 8.18 13.28 18.65
CA ASP A 144 6.86 13.89 18.58
C ASP A 144 6.11 13.44 17.33
N VAL A 145 4.90 12.95 17.53
CA VAL A 145 4.00 12.57 16.44
C VAL A 145 2.64 13.22 16.71
N ASN A 146 2.23 14.17 15.88
CA ASN A 146 0.98 14.90 16.03
C ASN A 146 0.83 15.53 17.45
N ASP A 147 1.88 16.19 17.92
CA ASP A 147 1.97 16.84 19.23
C ASP A 147 1.91 15.88 20.44
N LEU A 148 2.07 14.58 20.20
CA LEU A 148 2.15 13.56 21.24
C LEU A 148 3.54 12.95 21.27
N GLU A 149 4.10 12.80 22.47
CA GLU A 149 5.41 12.17 22.64
C GLU A 149 5.30 10.66 22.65
N VAL A 150 6.27 10.03 21.98
CA VAL A 150 6.40 8.58 21.87
C VAL A 150 7.84 8.21 22.16
N GLU A 151 8.07 7.27 23.07
CA GLU A 151 9.40 6.75 23.38
C GLU A 151 9.64 5.39 22.75
N ILE A 152 10.81 5.20 22.15
CA ILE A 152 11.22 3.91 21.59
C ILE A 152 11.74 3.04 22.73
N LYS A 153 11.08 1.89 22.94
CA LYS A 153 11.45 0.94 24.00
C LYS A 153 12.19 -0.29 23.48
N GLY A 154 12.01 -0.63 22.23
CA GLY A 154 12.68 -1.78 21.63
C GLY A 154 12.67 -1.71 20.12
N ILE A 155 13.68 -2.34 19.50
CA ILE A 155 13.84 -2.47 18.07
C ILE A 155 14.24 -3.91 17.76
N SER A 156 13.52 -4.52 16.82
CA SER A 156 13.87 -5.85 16.34
C SER A 156 13.65 -6.02 14.82
#